data_6e222859ea00b1655d5e625723f579e8
#
_entry.id   6e222859ea00b1655d5e625723f579e8
#
_cell.length_a   1.000
_cell.length_b   1.000
_cell.length_c   1.000
_cell.angle_alpha   90.00
_cell.angle_beta   90.00
_cell.angle_gamma   90.00
#
_symmetry.space_group_name_H-M   'P 1'
#
loop_
_entity.id
_entity.type
_entity.pdbx_description
1 polymer ?
#
loop_
_entity_poly.entity_id
_entity_poly.type
_entity_poly.pdbx_seq_one_letter_code
_entity_poly.pdbx_strand_id
1 'polypeptide(L)'
;TTDQACAALVKDLKQRGLLDDTLVIWGGEFGRTPMVQGGGDDGRDHHPNCFTMWLAGGGVKGGVTLGESDDFGFNAVKDRVHVHDLHATILHLLGFDPNRFTYKFQGLDQRLIGVEPARVVQEIVA
;
A
#
# COMPACT_ATOMS: atom_id res chain seq x y z
N THR A 1 19.46 -7.04 -1.62
CA THR A 1 19.16 -8.40 -2.00
C THR A 1 17.77 -8.85 -1.57
N THR A 2 16.90 -7.91 -1.18
CA THR A 2 15.50 -8.17 -0.83
C THR A 2 14.68 -8.59 -2.06
N ASP A 3 15.02 -8.08 -3.22
CA ASP A 3 14.38 -8.35 -4.52
C ASP A 3 14.35 -9.84 -4.88
N GLN A 4 15.44 -10.56 -4.64
CA GLN A 4 15.51 -12.00 -4.92
C GLN A 4 14.51 -12.79 -4.06
N ALA A 5 14.41 -12.47 -2.77
CA ALA A 5 13.46 -13.11 -1.86
C ALA A 5 12.01 -12.79 -2.23
N CYS A 6 11.72 -11.52 -2.55
CA CYS A 6 10.38 -11.10 -2.99
C CYS A 6 9.98 -11.78 -4.30
N ALA A 7 10.88 -11.83 -5.28
CA ALA A 7 10.63 -12.51 -6.55
C ALA A 7 10.41 -14.02 -6.36
N ALA A 8 11.19 -14.65 -5.48
CA ALA A 8 11.03 -16.07 -5.16
C ALA A 8 9.66 -16.35 -4.51
N LEU A 9 9.25 -15.52 -3.55
CA LEU A 9 7.94 -15.64 -2.88
C LEU A 9 6.79 -15.59 -3.90
N VAL A 10 6.75 -14.57 -4.75
CA VAL A 10 5.66 -14.42 -5.74
C VAL A 10 5.66 -15.55 -6.75
N LYS A 11 6.84 -15.99 -7.22
CA LYS A 11 6.95 -17.13 -8.13
C LYS A 11 6.46 -18.43 -7.48
N ASP A 12 6.83 -18.69 -6.23
CA ASP A 12 6.41 -19.88 -5.50
C ASP A 12 4.91 -19.90 -5.28
N LEU A 13 4.32 -18.77 -4.83
CA LEU A 13 2.87 -18.64 -4.67
C LEU A 13 2.13 -18.88 -6.00
N LYS A 14 2.65 -18.33 -7.10
CA LYS A 14 2.06 -18.53 -8.42
C LYS A 14 2.14 -19.99 -8.87
N GLN A 15 3.30 -20.64 -8.70
CA GLN A 15 3.51 -22.03 -9.08
C GLN A 15 2.63 -23.00 -8.29
N ARG A 16 2.31 -22.65 -7.05
CA ARG A 16 1.41 -23.45 -6.18
C ARG A 16 -0.07 -23.14 -6.37
N GLY A 17 -0.42 -22.16 -7.21
CA GLY A 17 -1.79 -21.71 -7.39
C GLY A 17 -2.36 -20.96 -6.17
N LEU A 18 -1.50 -20.41 -5.32
CA LEU A 18 -1.90 -19.70 -4.10
C LEU A 18 -1.96 -18.17 -4.28
N LEU A 19 -1.38 -17.66 -5.36
CA LEU A 19 -1.27 -16.21 -5.56
C LEU A 19 -2.62 -15.52 -5.74
N ASP A 20 -3.61 -16.21 -6.31
CA ASP A 20 -4.94 -15.66 -6.53
C ASP A 20 -5.69 -15.39 -5.22
N ASP A 21 -5.40 -16.18 -4.18
CA ASP A 21 -5.99 -16.08 -2.84
C ASP A 21 -5.04 -15.42 -1.81
N THR A 22 -3.87 -14.95 -2.24
CA THR A 22 -2.87 -14.35 -1.36
C THR A 22 -2.49 -12.97 -1.84
N LEU A 23 -2.83 -11.93 -1.08
CA LEU A 23 -2.38 -10.57 -1.34
C LEU A 23 -0.97 -10.38 -0.76
N VAL A 24 0.00 -10.14 -1.63
CA VAL A 24 1.37 -9.77 -1.25
C VAL A 24 1.51 -8.26 -1.36
N ILE A 25 1.93 -7.62 -0.28
CA ILE A 25 2.17 -6.18 -0.22
C ILE A 25 3.63 -5.95 0.16
N TRP A 26 4.32 -5.11 -0.61
CA TRP A 26 5.68 -4.68 -0.33
C TRP A 26 5.75 -3.15 -0.32
N GLY A 27 6.42 -2.61 0.68
CA GLY A 27 6.62 -1.18 0.81
C GLY A 27 7.40 -0.82 2.05
N GLY A 28 7.75 0.44 2.17
CA GLY A 28 8.22 1.04 3.42
C GLY A 28 7.03 1.64 4.18
N GLU A 29 7.24 1.93 5.45
CA GLU A 29 6.28 2.64 6.30
C GLU A 29 6.08 4.10 5.88
N PHE A 30 7.05 4.67 5.17
CA PHE A 30 7.04 5.97 4.49
C PHE A 30 8.07 5.96 3.35
N GLY A 31 8.12 7.04 2.58
CA GLY A 31 9.11 7.27 1.55
C GLY A 31 10.40 7.87 2.07
N ARG A 32 11.27 8.23 1.14
CA ARG A 32 12.53 8.91 1.38
C ARG A 32 12.64 10.14 0.50
N THR A 33 13.19 11.23 1.04
CA THR A 33 13.46 12.44 0.27
C THR A 33 14.55 12.20 -0.77
N PRO A 34 14.60 12.96 -1.88
CA PRO A 34 15.70 12.90 -2.83
C PRO A 34 17.01 13.49 -2.29
N MET A 35 16.99 14.06 -1.09
CA MET A 35 18.11 14.71 -0.41
C MET A 35 18.25 14.20 1.02
N VAL A 36 19.39 14.50 1.64
CA VAL A 36 19.63 14.33 3.08
C VAL A 36 19.76 15.72 3.73
N GLN A 37 19.16 15.90 4.89
CA GLN A 37 19.27 17.09 5.72
C GLN A 37 20.40 16.90 6.74
N GLY A 38 21.24 17.91 6.95
CA GLY A 38 22.26 17.91 8.01
C GLY A 38 23.62 17.32 7.64
N GLY A 39 23.95 17.15 6.36
CA GLY A 39 25.31 16.86 5.90
C GLY A 39 25.84 15.45 6.21
N GLY A 40 24.99 14.49 6.44
CA GLY A 40 25.34 13.07 6.46
C GLY A 40 25.58 12.54 5.05
N ASP A 41 26.59 11.70 4.87
CA ASP A 41 26.96 11.18 3.54
C ASP A 41 26.09 9.99 3.11
N ASP A 42 25.43 9.31 4.04
CA ASP A 42 24.67 8.10 3.81
C ASP A 42 23.19 8.23 4.22
N GLY A 43 22.30 7.86 3.32
CA GLY A 43 20.88 7.78 3.58
C GLY A 43 20.08 8.97 3.07
N ARG A 44 18.79 8.99 3.41
CA ARG A 44 17.82 10.01 3.01
C ARG A 44 16.82 10.24 4.14
N ASP A 45 16.27 11.43 4.21
CA ASP A 45 15.28 11.77 5.25
C ASP A 45 13.97 11.02 5.06
N HIS A 46 13.22 10.85 6.14
CA HIS A 46 11.87 10.29 6.11
C HIS A 46 10.92 11.20 5.34
N HIS A 47 10.10 10.63 4.47
CA HIS A 47 9.18 11.39 3.63
C HIS A 47 7.81 10.71 3.51
N PRO A 48 6.84 11.10 4.36
CA PRO A 48 5.53 10.43 4.38
C PRO A 48 4.59 10.86 3.24
N ASN A 49 4.89 11.96 2.54
CA ASN A 49 3.94 12.59 1.61
C ASN A 49 3.95 11.96 0.20
N CYS A 50 4.99 11.20 -0.13
CA CYS A 50 5.09 10.56 -1.43
C CYS A 50 5.97 9.32 -1.36
N PHE A 51 5.40 8.14 -1.64
CA PHE A 51 6.13 6.88 -1.72
C PHE A 51 5.34 5.84 -2.51
N THR A 52 6.03 4.80 -2.95
CA THR A 52 5.45 3.73 -3.75
C THR A 52 5.26 2.47 -2.92
N MET A 53 4.09 1.86 -3.09
CA MET A 53 3.79 0.51 -2.62
C MET A 53 3.66 -0.43 -3.83
N TRP A 54 4.01 -1.70 -3.63
CA TRP A 54 3.88 -2.72 -4.65
C TRP A 54 2.99 -3.86 -4.15
N LEU A 55 2.05 -4.30 -4.98
CA LEU A 55 1.08 -5.33 -4.63
C LEU A 55 1.05 -6.43 -5.71
N ALA A 56 0.79 -7.67 -5.29
CA ALA A 56 0.55 -8.78 -6.21
C ALA A 56 -0.42 -9.81 -5.63
N GLY A 57 -1.21 -10.42 -6.49
CA GLY A 57 -2.17 -11.45 -6.12
C GLY A 57 -3.39 -10.93 -5.36
N GLY A 58 -4.17 -11.84 -4.77
CA GLY A 58 -5.30 -11.51 -3.90
C GLY A 58 -6.34 -10.58 -4.51
N GLY A 59 -6.59 -10.68 -5.83
CA GLY A 59 -7.60 -9.87 -6.52
C GLY A 59 -7.11 -8.49 -6.99
N VAL A 60 -5.79 -8.21 -6.97
CA VAL A 60 -5.28 -6.97 -7.59
C VAL A 60 -4.95 -7.19 -9.06
N LYS A 61 -5.16 -6.14 -9.87
CA LYS A 61 -4.79 -6.14 -11.29
C LYS A 61 -3.26 -6.14 -11.44
N GLY A 62 -2.74 -7.10 -12.20
CA GLY A 62 -1.32 -7.12 -12.56
C GLY A 62 -0.98 -6.11 -13.67
N GLY A 63 0.25 -5.57 -13.64
CA GLY A 63 0.76 -4.68 -14.69
C GLY A 63 0.19 -3.26 -14.67
N VAL A 64 -0.44 -2.84 -13.59
CA VAL A 64 -1.00 -1.50 -13.42
C VAL A 64 -0.01 -0.64 -12.62
N THR A 65 0.16 0.60 -13.05
CA THR A 65 0.78 1.67 -12.27
C THR A 65 -0.26 2.75 -12.02
N LEU A 66 -0.47 3.12 -10.76
CA LEU A 66 -1.42 4.14 -10.34
C LEU A 66 -0.70 5.24 -9.56
N GLY A 67 -0.99 6.49 -9.92
CA GLY A 67 -0.42 7.67 -9.29
C GLY A 67 0.91 8.12 -9.92
N GLU A 68 1.20 9.39 -9.71
CA GLU A 68 2.44 10.01 -10.16
C GLU A 68 2.93 10.99 -9.09
N SER A 69 4.26 11.07 -8.93
CA SER A 69 4.89 12.12 -8.14
C SER A 69 5.17 13.36 -8.98
N ASP A 70 5.44 14.48 -8.32
CA ASP A 70 6.08 15.63 -8.98
C ASP A 70 7.50 15.26 -9.45
N ASP A 71 8.11 16.12 -10.26
CA ASP A 71 9.43 15.89 -10.86
C ASP A 71 10.55 15.68 -9.82
N PHE A 72 10.35 16.15 -8.60
CA PHE A 72 11.31 16.04 -7.52
C PHE A 72 11.01 14.91 -6.54
N GLY A 73 9.87 14.23 -6.68
CA GLY A 73 9.45 13.15 -5.78
C GLY A 73 9.02 13.62 -4.38
N PHE A 74 8.63 14.89 -4.23
CA PHE A 74 8.17 15.42 -2.95
C PHE A 74 6.68 15.21 -2.70
N ASN A 75 5.86 15.28 -3.75
CA ASN A 75 4.41 15.17 -3.59
C ASN A 75 3.82 14.19 -4.59
N ALA A 76 2.83 13.44 -4.16
CA ALA A 76 1.95 12.75 -5.07
C ALA A 76 1.01 13.77 -5.72
N VAL A 77 1.04 13.91 -7.06
CA VAL A 77 0.31 14.96 -7.79
C VAL A 77 -0.87 14.42 -8.60
N LYS A 78 -0.87 13.13 -8.92
CA LYS A 78 -1.94 12.49 -9.68
C LYS A 78 -2.37 11.19 -9.02
N ASP A 79 -3.67 10.90 -9.09
CA ASP A 79 -4.28 9.67 -8.56
C ASP A 79 -3.77 9.30 -7.16
N ARG A 80 -3.81 10.27 -6.26
CA ARG A 80 -3.31 10.11 -4.89
C ARG A 80 -4.07 9.00 -4.15
N VAL A 81 -3.33 8.13 -3.50
CA VAL A 81 -3.85 7.10 -2.60
C VAL A 81 -3.37 7.41 -1.18
N HIS A 82 -4.30 7.65 -0.28
CA HIS A 82 -3.98 7.79 1.14
C HIS A 82 -3.77 6.43 1.79
N VAL A 83 -3.03 6.36 2.89
CA VAL A 83 -2.83 5.10 3.62
C VAL A 83 -4.16 4.46 4.07
N HIS A 84 -5.15 5.27 4.41
CA HIS A 84 -6.50 4.78 4.75
C HIS A 84 -7.21 4.17 3.53
N ASP A 85 -7.00 4.69 2.32
CA ASP A 85 -7.51 4.09 1.08
C ASP A 85 -6.87 2.72 0.82
N LEU A 86 -5.56 2.60 1.08
CA LEU A 86 -4.88 1.31 1.00
C LEU A 86 -5.49 0.31 1.99
N HIS A 87 -5.69 0.70 3.25
CA HIS A 87 -6.32 -0.17 4.26
C HIS A 87 -7.76 -0.54 3.89
N ALA A 88 -8.55 0.41 3.38
CA ALA A 88 -9.90 0.14 2.89
C ALA A 88 -9.89 -0.86 1.72
N THR A 89 -8.91 -0.74 0.82
CA THR A 89 -8.74 -1.65 -0.31
C THR A 89 -8.34 -3.06 0.16
N ILE A 90 -7.43 -3.18 1.12
CA ILE A 90 -7.05 -4.46 1.72
C ILE A 90 -8.26 -5.15 2.35
N LEU A 91 -9.05 -4.43 3.15
CA LEU A 91 -10.26 -4.97 3.77
C LEU A 91 -11.26 -5.44 2.72
N HIS A 92 -11.45 -4.65 1.66
CA HIS A 92 -12.33 -5.01 0.55
C HIS A 92 -11.87 -6.29 -0.15
N LEU A 93 -10.58 -6.43 -0.44
CA LEU A 93 -10.01 -7.64 -1.05
C LEU A 93 -10.12 -8.87 -0.13
N LEU A 94 -10.16 -8.68 1.17
CA LEU A 94 -10.45 -9.72 2.16
C LEU A 94 -11.96 -10.03 2.31
N GLY A 95 -12.82 -9.35 1.54
CA GLY A 95 -14.27 -9.57 1.55
C GLY A 95 -15.03 -8.78 2.63
N PHE A 96 -14.38 -7.84 3.31
CA PHE A 96 -15.04 -6.97 4.30
C PHE A 96 -15.49 -5.65 3.68
N ASP A 97 -16.62 -5.14 4.14
CA ASP A 97 -17.00 -3.74 3.88
C ASP A 97 -16.19 -2.84 4.83
N PRO A 98 -15.24 -2.03 4.32
CA PRO A 98 -14.35 -1.23 5.17
C PRO A 98 -15.10 -0.18 6.00
N ASN A 99 -16.29 0.27 5.56
CA ASN A 99 -17.07 1.26 6.28
C ASN A 99 -17.92 0.65 7.41
N ARG A 100 -18.20 -0.65 7.33
CA ARG A 100 -19.04 -1.38 8.28
C ARG A 100 -18.25 -2.29 9.21
N PHE A 101 -17.01 -2.60 8.86
CA PHE A 101 -16.16 -3.48 9.66
C PHE A 101 -15.63 -2.74 10.88
N THR A 102 -16.18 -3.09 12.04
CA THR A 102 -15.84 -2.49 13.33
C THR A 102 -15.45 -3.55 14.35
N TYR A 103 -14.71 -3.16 15.36
CA TYR A 103 -14.52 -3.94 16.57
C TYR A 103 -14.88 -3.11 17.79
N LYS A 104 -15.41 -3.77 18.83
CA LYS A 104 -15.83 -3.09 20.06
C LYS A 104 -14.66 -2.93 21.01
N PHE A 105 -14.33 -1.68 21.35
CA PHE A 105 -13.29 -1.35 22.30
C PHE A 105 -13.78 -0.27 23.26
N GLN A 106 -13.69 -0.51 24.57
CA GLN A 106 -14.14 0.41 25.62
C GLN A 106 -15.59 0.93 25.42
N GLY A 107 -16.48 0.06 24.92
CA GLY A 107 -17.88 0.40 24.69
C GLY A 107 -18.18 1.13 23.36
N LEU A 108 -17.17 1.47 22.58
CA LEU A 108 -17.29 2.12 21.27
C LEU A 108 -17.02 1.15 20.12
N ASP A 109 -17.76 1.27 19.04
CA ASP A 109 -17.50 0.56 17.80
C ASP A 109 -16.43 1.31 17.00
N GLN A 110 -15.22 0.75 16.96
CA GLN A 110 -14.07 1.32 16.26
C GLN A 110 -13.95 0.75 14.85
N ARG A 111 -13.93 1.61 13.84
CA ARG A 111 -13.64 1.19 12.45
C ARG A 111 -12.15 0.96 12.26
N LEU A 112 -11.76 -0.10 11.56
CA LEU A 112 -10.35 -0.39 11.29
C LEU A 112 -9.68 0.63 10.36
N ILE A 113 -10.45 1.27 9.48
CA ILE A 113 -9.97 2.35 8.62
C ILE A 113 -9.89 3.71 9.32
N GLY A 114 -10.24 3.79 10.62
CA GLY A 114 -10.26 5.04 11.38
C GLY A 114 -11.49 5.90 11.12
N VAL A 115 -11.39 7.18 11.48
CA VAL A 115 -12.48 8.16 11.38
C VAL A 115 -12.43 8.99 10.10
N GLU A 116 -11.27 9.09 9.48
CA GLU A 116 -11.10 9.83 8.23
C GLU A 116 -11.79 9.11 7.06
N PRO A 117 -12.33 9.87 6.09
CA PRO A 117 -12.89 9.28 4.89
C PRO A 117 -11.85 8.44 4.16
N ALA A 118 -12.25 7.24 3.74
CA ALA A 118 -11.40 6.36 2.94
C ALA A 118 -12.22 5.70 1.83
N ARG A 119 -11.60 5.49 0.68
CA ARG A 119 -12.19 4.81 -0.47
C ARG A 119 -11.44 3.53 -0.82
N VAL A 120 -12.15 2.57 -1.37
CA VAL A 120 -11.52 1.44 -2.07
C VAL A 120 -10.92 1.96 -3.39
N VAL A 121 -9.68 1.65 -3.64
CA VAL A 121 -8.96 2.01 -4.87
C VAL A 121 -9.37 1.05 -5.98
N GLN A 122 -10.52 1.31 -6.61
CA GLN A 122 -11.14 0.41 -7.62
C GLN A 122 -10.26 0.23 -8.86
N GLU A 123 -9.39 1.18 -9.14
CA GLU A 123 -8.48 1.20 -10.28
C GLU A 123 -7.53 -0.01 -10.28
N ILE A 124 -7.17 -0.51 -9.08
CA ILE A 124 -6.27 -1.66 -8.91
C ILE A 124 -6.99 -2.97 -8.56
N VAL A 125 -8.30 -2.96 -8.35
CA VAL A 125 -9.09 -4.19 -8.05
C VAL A 125 -9.46 -4.88 -9.36
N ALA A 126 -9.23 -6.20 -9.45
CA ALA A 126 -9.49 -7.03 -10.64
C ALA A 126 -10.98 -7.31 -10.89
#